data_f9e4f1f7b5dc56f099fcbdb3188a74f3
#
_entry.id   f9e4f1f7b5dc56f099fcbdb3188a74f3
#
_cell.length_a   1.000
_cell.length_b   1.000
_cell.length_c   1.000
_cell.angle_alpha   90.00
_cell.angle_beta   90.00
_cell.angle_gamma   90.00
#
_symmetry.space_group_name_H-M   'P 1'
#
loop_
_entity.id
_entity.type
_entity.pdbx_description
1 polymer ?
#
loop_
_entity_poly.entity_id
_entity_poly.type
_entity_poly.pdbx_seq_one_letter_code
_entity_poly.pdbx_strand_id
1 'polypeptide(L)'
;MGRPPLAERSPYDRDRVVDVAVKVFTERGYDGTSMADIARALGVHKSSIYHHIAGKEQLLEDAVKRALNALHGMLGEPGATEGPSLDRLRYVVRRTVEIMVRQLPEVTVLLRIRGNTATERWAIARRREFDRAVQRIVAAAIAEGDLRSDIDTALVTRLIFGMSNSVTEWYQPGGRLSARDIAGAIDTVVFEGLRRRP
;
A
#
# COMPACT_ATOMS: atom_id res chain seq x y z
N MET A 1 -26.47 37.36 -24.94
CA MET A 1 -26.51 36.18 -24.10
C MET A 1 -25.09 35.93 -23.58
N GLY A 2 -24.79 36.36 -22.37
CA GLY A 2 -23.47 36.24 -21.76
C GLY A 2 -23.19 34.76 -21.32
N ARG A 3 -22.00 34.31 -21.67
CA ARG A 3 -21.45 33.01 -21.23
C ARG A 3 -21.37 33.01 -19.70
N PRO A 4 -21.88 32.01 -19.00
CA PRO A 4 -21.77 32.00 -17.53
C PRO A 4 -20.28 31.97 -17.13
N PRO A 5 -19.89 32.62 -16.01
CA PRO A 5 -18.52 32.62 -15.54
C PRO A 5 -18.09 31.19 -15.25
N LEU A 6 -16.85 30.85 -15.70
CA LEU A 6 -16.15 29.63 -15.28
C LEU A 6 -16.21 29.59 -13.74
N ALA A 7 -16.91 28.59 -13.20
CA ALA A 7 -16.86 28.30 -11.77
C ALA A 7 -15.39 28.29 -11.37
N GLU A 8 -15.00 29.16 -10.45
CA GLU A 8 -13.68 29.18 -9.84
C GLU A 8 -13.41 27.77 -9.35
N ARG A 9 -12.58 27.02 -10.06
CA ARG A 9 -12.05 25.77 -9.57
C ARG A 9 -11.33 26.12 -8.29
N SER A 10 -11.85 25.65 -7.16
CA SER A 10 -11.15 25.75 -5.90
C SER A 10 -9.68 25.35 -6.16
N PRO A 11 -8.68 26.14 -5.77
CA PRO A 11 -7.27 25.84 -6.01
C PRO A 11 -6.84 24.52 -5.34
N TYR A 12 -7.76 23.86 -4.62
CA TYR A 12 -7.56 22.61 -3.89
C TYR A 12 -8.67 21.63 -4.27
N ASP A 13 -8.34 20.67 -5.13
CA ASP A 13 -9.20 19.51 -5.34
C ASP A 13 -9.06 18.50 -4.18
N ARG A 14 -10.01 17.57 -4.10
CA ARG A 14 -10.04 16.52 -3.06
C ARG A 14 -8.75 15.70 -3.04
N ASP A 15 -8.18 15.39 -4.19
CA ASP A 15 -6.98 14.57 -4.31
C ASP A 15 -5.78 15.25 -3.65
N ARG A 16 -5.61 16.54 -3.88
CA ARG A 16 -4.55 17.31 -3.22
C ARG A 16 -4.72 17.37 -1.69
N VAL A 17 -5.95 17.50 -1.21
CA VAL A 17 -6.23 17.45 0.24
C VAL A 17 -5.83 16.10 0.82
N VAL A 18 -6.16 15.00 0.15
CA VAL A 18 -5.77 13.64 0.55
C VAL A 18 -4.24 13.49 0.53
N ASP A 19 -3.56 13.92 -0.53
CA ASP A 19 -2.10 13.81 -0.65
C ASP A 19 -1.36 14.54 0.49
N VAL A 20 -1.82 15.73 0.86
CA VAL A 20 -1.24 16.46 2.01
C VAL A 20 -1.59 15.80 3.32
N ALA A 21 -2.83 15.34 3.50
CA ALA A 21 -3.24 14.64 4.72
C ALA A 21 -2.43 13.37 4.94
N VAL A 22 -2.18 12.59 3.90
CA VAL A 22 -1.36 11.37 3.96
C VAL A 22 0.07 11.67 4.41
N LYS A 23 0.69 12.74 3.91
CA LYS A 23 2.01 13.18 4.37
C LYS A 23 2.01 13.53 5.86
N VAL A 24 1.03 14.31 6.31
CA VAL A 24 0.90 14.68 7.73
C VAL A 24 0.66 13.44 8.60
N PHE A 25 -0.17 12.48 8.14
CA PHE A 25 -0.39 11.21 8.84
C PHE A 25 0.89 10.38 8.92
N THR A 26 1.71 10.36 7.87
CA THR A 26 2.99 9.65 7.87
C THR A 26 3.98 10.25 8.86
N GLU A 27 4.03 11.59 8.97
CA GLU A 27 4.96 12.31 9.84
C GLU A 27 4.55 12.26 11.32
N ARG A 28 3.25 12.46 11.63
CA ARG A 28 2.75 12.68 13.00
C ARG A 28 1.90 11.51 13.54
N GLY A 29 1.59 10.54 12.70
CA GLY A 29 0.58 9.53 12.99
C GLY A 29 -0.85 10.05 12.78
N TYR A 30 -1.77 9.14 12.49
CA TYR A 30 -3.18 9.48 12.32
C TYR A 30 -3.80 10.08 13.58
N ASP A 31 -3.59 9.44 14.74
CA ASP A 31 -4.18 9.89 16.01
C ASP A 31 -3.65 11.26 16.43
N GLY A 32 -2.36 11.53 16.22
CA GLY A 32 -1.70 12.79 16.53
C GLY A 32 -2.00 13.94 15.57
N THR A 33 -2.77 13.71 14.50
CA THR A 33 -3.07 14.72 13.47
C THR A 33 -4.47 15.28 13.65
N SER A 34 -4.60 16.61 13.61
CA SER A 34 -5.88 17.32 13.57
C SER A 34 -6.19 17.88 12.18
N MET A 35 -7.46 18.19 11.92
CA MET A 35 -7.87 18.92 10.69
C MET A 35 -7.22 20.30 10.57
N ALA A 36 -6.84 20.92 11.70
CA ALA A 36 -6.11 22.19 11.69
C ALA A 36 -4.66 22.02 11.22
N ASP A 37 -4.01 20.88 11.53
CA ASP A 37 -2.67 20.58 11.04
C ASP A 37 -2.65 20.39 9.54
N ILE A 38 -3.67 19.67 9.02
CA ILE A 38 -3.84 19.48 7.57
C ILE A 38 -4.09 20.81 6.87
N ALA A 39 -4.96 21.68 7.44
CA ALA A 39 -5.23 23.01 6.89
C ALA A 39 -3.96 23.87 6.84
N ARG A 40 -3.17 23.82 7.89
CA ARG A 40 -1.87 24.53 7.97
C ARG A 40 -0.90 24.02 6.91
N ALA A 41 -0.80 22.70 6.73
CA ALA A 41 0.06 22.10 5.73
C ALA A 41 -0.37 22.40 4.28
N LEU A 42 -1.69 22.57 4.05
CA LEU A 42 -2.26 23.01 2.77
C LEU A 42 -2.11 24.53 2.53
N GLY A 43 -1.88 25.33 3.57
CA GLY A 43 -1.90 26.80 3.49
C GLY A 43 -3.31 27.38 3.31
N VAL A 44 -4.35 26.73 3.88
CA VAL A 44 -5.76 27.14 3.74
C VAL A 44 -6.45 27.28 5.10
N HIS A 45 -7.63 27.92 5.11
CA HIS A 45 -8.49 27.91 6.28
C HIS A 45 -9.13 26.53 6.46
N LYS A 46 -9.32 26.10 7.71
CA LYS A 46 -9.93 24.81 8.06
C LYS A 46 -11.32 24.64 7.42
N SER A 47 -12.11 25.71 7.34
CA SER A 47 -13.44 25.73 6.70
C SER A 47 -13.39 25.33 5.24
N SER A 48 -12.33 25.72 4.51
CA SER A 48 -12.18 25.39 3.09
C SER A 48 -12.05 23.89 2.84
N ILE A 49 -11.44 23.14 3.76
CA ILE A 49 -11.31 21.69 3.64
C ILE A 49 -12.68 21.00 3.77
N TYR A 50 -13.54 21.49 4.67
CA TYR A 50 -14.85 20.89 4.92
C TYR A 50 -15.82 21.01 3.73
N HIS A 51 -15.54 21.85 2.74
CA HIS A 51 -16.30 21.86 1.47
C HIS A 51 -16.06 20.60 0.62
N HIS A 52 -14.93 19.90 0.82
CA HIS A 52 -14.53 18.75 0.04
C HIS A 52 -14.52 17.44 0.84
N ILE A 53 -14.34 17.52 2.16
CA ILE A 53 -14.05 16.38 3.04
C ILE A 53 -14.88 16.49 4.31
N ALA A 54 -15.62 15.43 4.67
CA ALA A 54 -16.45 15.42 5.87
C ALA A 54 -15.62 15.42 7.19
N GLY A 55 -14.39 14.92 7.14
CA GLY A 55 -13.52 14.89 8.32
C GLY A 55 -12.26 14.04 8.16
N LYS A 56 -11.50 13.93 9.23
CA LYS A 56 -10.21 13.23 9.26
C LYS A 56 -10.33 11.75 8.90
N GLU A 57 -11.41 11.09 9.33
CA GLU A 57 -11.65 9.66 9.03
C GLU A 57 -11.87 9.41 7.55
N GLN A 58 -12.54 10.32 6.84
CA GLN A 58 -12.70 10.22 5.38
C GLN A 58 -11.36 10.34 4.66
N LEU A 59 -10.47 11.22 5.12
CA LEU A 59 -9.12 11.31 4.57
C LEU A 59 -8.31 10.02 4.78
N LEU A 60 -8.45 9.40 5.96
CA LEU A 60 -7.85 8.10 6.22
C LEU A 60 -8.43 7.03 5.27
N GLU A 61 -9.75 7.01 5.13
CA GLU A 61 -10.44 6.06 4.24
C GLU A 61 -9.94 6.19 2.80
N ASP A 62 -9.87 7.41 2.27
CA ASP A 62 -9.38 7.68 0.92
C ASP A 62 -7.91 7.22 0.76
N ALA A 63 -7.06 7.51 1.76
CA ALA A 63 -5.66 7.10 1.76
C ALA A 63 -5.49 5.57 1.74
N VAL A 64 -6.14 4.87 2.67
CA VAL A 64 -5.99 3.40 2.75
C VAL A 64 -6.66 2.69 1.57
N LYS A 65 -7.75 3.24 1.01
CA LYS A 65 -8.38 2.73 -0.20
C LYS A 65 -7.46 2.79 -1.41
N ARG A 66 -6.69 3.89 -1.60
CA ARG A 66 -5.73 3.99 -2.70
C ARG A 66 -4.71 2.86 -2.65
N ALA A 67 -4.08 2.63 -1.50
CA ALA A 67 -3.10 1.55 -1.33
C ALA A 67 -3.74 0.15 -1.51
N LEU A 68 -4.88 -0.10 -0.87
CA LEU A 68 -5.56 -1.39 -0.94
C LEU A 68 -6.06 -1.71 -2.34
N ASN A 69 -6.62 -0.72 -3.06
CA ASN A 69 -7.08 -0.92 -4.43
C ASN A 69 -5.93 -1.27 -5.37
N ALA A 70 -4.76 -0.64 -5.21
CA ALA A 70 -3.57 -0.98 -6.00
C ALA A 70 -3.09 -2.42 -5.70
N LEU A 71 -3.03 -2.82 -4.42
CA LEU A 71 -2.64 -4.16 -4.01
C LEU A 71 -3.63 -5.24 -4.47
N HIS A 72 -4.93 -5.02 -4.29
CA HIS A 72 -5.95 -5.98 -4.74
C HIS A 72 -6.09 -6.01 -6.26
N GLY A 73 -5.98 -4.86 -6.94
CA GLY A 73 -6.03 -4.78 -8.40
C GLY A 73 -4.91 -5.59 -9.05
N MET A 74 -3.71 -5.54 -8.49
CA MET A 74 -2.55 -6.31 -8.95
C MET A 74 -2.80 -7.83 -8.92
N LEU A 75 -3.56 -8.35 -7.96
CA LEU A 75 -3.90 -9.77 -7.90
C LEU A 75 -4.78 -10.25 -9.07
N GLY A 76 -5.43 -9.34 -9.79
CA GLY A 76 -6.18 -9.65 -11.02
C GLY A 76 -5.37 -9.50 -12.31
N GLU A 77 -4.12 -9.05 -12.25
CA GLU A 77 -3.26 -8.91 -13.42
C GLU A 77 -2.80 -10.29 -13.95
N PRO A 78 -2.57 -10.46 -15.26
CA PRO A 78 -2.16 -11.75 -15.86
C PRO A 78 -0.96 -12.38 -15.15
N GLY A 79 0.05 -11.60 -14.79
CA GLY A 79 1.22 -12.09 -14.07
C GLY A 79 0.94 -12.66 -12.67
N ALA A 80 -0.20 -12.34 -12.07
CA ALA A 80 -0.63 -12.89 -10.78
C ALA A 80 -1.61 -14.08 -10.93
N THR A 81 -2.23 -14.25 -12.12
CA THR A 81 -3.30 -15.23 -12.34
C THR A 81 -2.92 -16.37 -13.28
N GLU A 82 -1.93 -16.15 -14.16
CA GLU A 82 -1.55 -17.08 -15.23
C GLU A 82 -0.14 -17.64 -15.02
N GLY A 83 0.09 -18.87 -15.49
CA GLY A 83 1.38 -19.55 -15.45
C GLY A 83 1.71 -20.26 -14.13
N PRO A 84 2.95 -20.77 -13.98
CA PRO A 84 3.42 -21.48 -12.79
C PRO A 84 3.27 -20.64 -11.52
N SER A 85 2.92 -21.29 -10.41
CA SER A 85 2.65 -20.56 -9.15
C SER A 85 3.87 -19.83 -8.60
N LEU A 86 5.09 -20.33 -8.83
CA LEU A 86 6.31 -19.63 -8.46
C LEU A 86 6.48 -18.31 -9.22
N ASP A 87 6.22 -18.28 -10.52
CA ASP A 87 6.32 -17.07 -11.34
C ASP A 87 5.26 -16.03 -10.93
N ARG A 88 4.04 -16.49 -10.64
CA ARG A 88 2.96 -15.67 -10.10
C ARG A 88 3.35 -15.05 -8.75
N LEU A 89 3.97 -15.83 -7.87
CA LEU A 89 4.42 -15.35 -6.57
C LEU A 89 5.53 -14.29 -6.72
N ARG A 90 6.51 -14.54 -7.59
CA ARG A 90 7.57 -13.57 -7.92
C ARG A 90 6.99 -12.27 -8.48
N TYR A 91 6.01 -12.40 -9.37
CA TYR A 91 5.29 -11.25 -9.90
C TYR A 91 4.64 -10.43 -8.79
N VAL A 92 3.86 -11.09 -7.90
CA VAL A 92 3.16 -10.44 -6.79
C VAL A 92 4.15 -9.74 -5.84
N VAL A 93 5.26 -10.36 -5.48
CA VAL A 93 6.28 -9.76 -4.61
C VAL A 93 6.88 -8.51 -5.26
N ARG A 94 7.29 -8.60 -6.52
CA ARG A 94 7.85 -7.47 -7.28
C ARG A 94 6.84 -6.32 -7.38
N ARG A 95 5.60 -6.61 -7.78
CA ARG A 95 4.56 -5.61 -7.92
C ARG A 95 4.18 -4.95 -6.59
N THR A 96 4.20 -5.72 -5.50
CA THR A 96 4.01 -5.16 -4.15
C THR A 96 5.05 -4.10 -3.85
N VAL A 97 6.33 -4.37 -4.10
CA VAL A 97 7.41 -3.39 -3.89
C VAL A 97 7.24 -2.15 -4.78
N GLU A 98 6.88 -2.34 -6.05
CA GLU A 98 6.62 -1.22 -6.97
C GLU A 98 5.46 -0.33 -6.50
N ILE A 99 4.37 -0.94 -6.01
CA ILE A 99 3.22 -0.21 -5.43
C ILE A 99 3.66 0.54 -4.17
N MET A 100 4.42 -0.11 -3.28
CA MET A 100 4.92 0.49 -2.05
C MET A 100 5.80 1.71 -2.32
N VAL A 101 6.71 1.63 -3.28
CA VAL A 101 7.57 2.76 -3.65
C VAL A 101 6.77 3.90 -4.29
N ARG A 102 5.79 3.57 -5.13
CA ARG A 102 4.95 4.57 -5.82
C ARG A 102 3.98 5.29 -4.89
N GLN A 103 3.42 4.56 -3.92
CA GLN A 103 2.41 5.02 -2.96
C GLN A 103 2.95 4.93 -1.53
N LEU A 104 4.23 5.30 -1.35
CA LEU A 104 4.92 5.13 -0.08
C LEU A 104 4.18 5.74 1.12
N PRO A 105 3.66 6.98 1.05
CA PRO A 105 2.93 7.56 2.17
C PRO A 105 1.64 6.81 2.50
N GLU A 106 0.82 6.44 1.49
CA GLU A 106 -0.44 5.70 1.67
C GLU A 106 -0.20 4.31 2.27
N VAL A 107 0.82 3.59 1.75
CA VAL A 107 1.18 2.27 2.28
C VAL A 107 1.73 2.39 3.70
N THR A 108 2.53 3.41 4.00
CA THR A 108 3.01 3.67 5.37
C THR A 108 1.86 3.88 6.33
N VAL A 109 0.86 4.69 5.96
CA VAL A 109 -0.36 4.88 6.77
C VAL A 109 -1.09 3.54 6.94
N LEU A 110 -1.30 2.78 5.85
CA LEU A 110 -1.97 1.46 5.89
C LEU A 110 -1.26 0.46 6.82
N LEU A 111 0.06 0.48 6.90
CA LEU A 111 0.83 -0.43 7.76
C LEU A 111 0.83 0.00 9.24
N ARG A 112 0.61 1.28 9.54
CA ARG A 112 0.65 1.84 10.91
C ARG A 112 -0.70 1.88 11.62
N ILE A 113 -1.83 1.64 10.92
CA ILE A 113 -3.16 1.60 11.56
C ILE A 113 -3.26 0.45 12.57
N ARG A 114 -4.04 0.67 13.64
CA ARG A 114 -4.15 -0.26 14.78
C ARG A 114 -5.53 -0.87 14.97
N GLY A 115 -6.56 -0.37 14.29
CA GLY A 115 -7.93 -0.86 14.39
C GLY A 115 -8.80 -0.08 15.37
N ASN A 116 -8.40 1.14 15.71
CA ASN A 116 -9.13 2.00 16.66
C ASN A 116 -10.47 2.49 16.08
N THR A 117 -10.53 2.77 14.78
CA THR A 117 -11.73 3.25 14.08
C THR A 117 -12.37 2.16 13.21
N ALA A 118 -13.60 2.40 12.72
CA ALA A 118 -14.28 1.51 11.79
C ALA A 118 -13.48 1.36 10.48
N THR A 119 -12.97 2.47 9.95
CA THR A 119 -12.12 2.53 8.76
C THR A 119 -10.85 1.70 8.93
N GLU A 120 -10.18 1.81 10.07
CA GLU A 120 -8.98 1.03 10.35
C GLU A 120 -9.26 -0.46 10.42
N ARG A 121 -10.34 -0.88 11.12
CA ARG A 121 -10.73 -2.29 11.19
C ARG A 121 -11.06 -2.86 9.82
N TRP A 122 -11.77 -2.09 8.98
CA TRP A 122 -12.05 -2.46 7.60
C TRP A 122 -10.74 -2.62 6.80
N ALA A 123 -9.83 -1.67 6.87
CA ALA A 123 -8.57 -1.73 6.14
C ALA A 123 -7.69 -2.91 6.59
N ILE A 124 -7.65 -3.22 7.88
CA ILE A 124 -6.96 -4.42 8.42
C ILE A 124 -7.60 -5.69 7.87
N ALA A 125 -8.94 -5.77 7.81
CA ALA A 125 -9.63 -6.93 7.24
C ALA A 125 -9.27 -7.13 5.75
N ARG A 126 -9.28 -6.05 4.97
CA ARG A 126 -8.89 -6.07 3.55
C ARG A 126 -7.42 -6.49 3.36
N ARG A 127 -6.52 -6.01 4.21
CA ARG A 127 -5.12 -6.45 4.17
C ARG A 127 -4.97 -7.94 4.45
N ARG A 128 -5.73 -8.48 5.43
CA ARG A 128 -5.75 -9.93 5.70
C ARG A 128 -6.31 -10.75 4.53
N GLU A 129 -7.24 -10.21 3.76
CA GLU A 129 -7.74 -10.85 2.54
C GLU A 129 -6.65 -10.94 1.46
N PHE A 130 -5.88 -9.86 1.29
CA PHE A 130 -4.71 -9.84 0.41
C PHE A 130 -3.68 -10.89 0.85
N ASP A 131 -3.32 -10.94 2.14
CA ASP A 131 -2.37 -11.91 2.69
C ASP A 131 -2.84 -13.36 2.41
N ARG A 132 -4.15 -13.65 2.62
CA ARG A 132 -4.72 -14.97 2.32
C ARG A 132 -4.69 -15.31 0.83
N ALA A 133 -4.86 -14.32 -0.05
CA ALA A 133 -4.76 -14.55 -1.49
C ALA A 133 -3.34 -14.94 -1.88
N VAL A 134 -2.32 -14.27 -1.35
CA VAL A 134 -0.92 -14.61 -1.61
C VAL A 134 -0.54 -15.94 -0.96
N GLN A 135 -1.05 -16.24 0.24
CA GLN A 135 -0.83 -17.54 0.88
C GLN A 135 -1.31 -18.71 0.00
N ARG A 136 -2.42 -18.55 -0.75
CA ARG A 136 -2.87 -19.58 -1.70
C ARG A 136 -1.87 -19.76 -2.85
N ILE A 137 -1.22 -18.71 -3.34
CA ILE A 137 -0.19 -18.81 -4.37
C ILE A 137 1.05 -19.53 -3.83
N VAL A 138 1.46 -19.22 -2.58
CA VAL A 138 2.56 -19.93 -1.89
C VAL A 138 2.24 -21.43 -1.76
N ALA A 139 1.03 -21.76 -1.31
CA ALA A 139 0.60 -23.16 -1.17
C ALA A 139 0.61 -23.92 -2.51
N ALA A 140 0.18 -23.26 -3.59
CA ALA A 140 0.22 -23.84 -4.93
C ALA A 140 1.66 -24.07 -5.40
N ALA A 141 2.58 -23.13 -5.21
CA ALA A 141 3.99 -23.28 -5.57
C ALA A 141 4.69 -24.40 -4.76
N ILE A 142 4.28 -24.62 -3.51
CA ILE A 142 4.74 -25.77 -2.71
C ILE A 142 4.19 -27.09 -3.30
N ALA A 143 2.92 -27.12 -3.67
CA ALA A 143 2.29 -28.32 -4.27
C ALA A 143 2.89 -28.66 -5.64
N GLU A 144 3.30 -27.68 -6.43
CA GLU A 144 4.03 -27.83 -7.70
C GLU A 144 5.48 -28.31 -7.49
N GLY A 145 6.00 -28.26 -6.26
CA GLY A 145 7.35 -28.71 -5.91
C GLY A 145 8.46 -27.66 -6.07
N ASP A 146 8.11 -26.43 -6.42
CA ASP A 146 9.05 -25.34 -6.64
C ASP A 146 9.56 -24.71 -5.32
N LEU A 147 8.74 -24.74 -4.28
CA LEU A 147 9.10 -24.24 -2.95
C LEU A 147 9.20 -25.38 -1.93
N ARG A 148 10.01 -25.16 -0.91
CA ARG A 148 10.17 -26.04 0.24
C ARG A 148 8.84 -26.16 1.03
N SER A 149 8.54 -27.35 1.53
CA SER A 149 7.29 -27.65 2.25
C SER A 149 7.45 -27.78 3.78
N ASP A 150 8.68 -27.62 4.28
CA ASP A 150 9.01 -27.77 5.71
C ASP A 150 8.76 -26.50 6.54
N ILE A 151 8.28 -25.41 5.90
CA ILE A 151 7.90 -24.16 6.56
C ILE A 151 6.41 -23.91 6.29
N ASP A 152 5.68 -23.56 7.34
CA ASP A 152 4.26 -23.20 7.24
C ASP A 152 4.00 -22.07 6.23
N THR A 153 3.00 -22.24 5.38
CA THR A 153 2.68 -21.28 4.30
C THR A 153 2.31 -19.88 4.80
N ALA A 154 1.64 -19.79 5.94
CA ALA A 154 1.30 -18.49 6.54
C ALA A 154 2.56 -17.80 7.07
N LEU A 155 3.50 -18.57 7.61
CA LEU A 155 4.79 -18.05 8.07
C LEU A 155 5.63 -17.57 6.88
N VAL A 156 5.73 -18.35 5.79
CA VAL A 156 6.42 -17.93 4.55
C VAL A 156 5.85 -16.60 4.04
N THR A 157 4.53 -16.52 3.90
CA THR A 157 3.85 -15.30 3.44
C THR A 157 4.14 -14.11 4.36
N ARG A 158 4.14 -14.33 5.66
CA ARG A 158 4.41 -13.30 6.66
C ARG A 158 5.86 -12.79 6.61
N LEU A 159 6.82 -13.69 6.37
CA LEU A 159 8.24 -13.34 6.20
C LEU A 159 8.48 -12.55 4.92
N ILE A 160 7.88 -12.96 3.79
CA ILE A 160 7.95 -12.24 2.52
C ILE A 160 7.44 -10.80 2.70
N PHE A 161 6.24 -10.64 3.29
CA PHE A 161 5.71 -9.30 3.50
C PHE A 161 6.42 -8.52 4.60
N GLY A 162 6.94 -9.18 5.63
CA GLY A 162 7.77 -8.53 6.63
C GLY A 162 9.00 -7.86 6.00
N MET A 163 9.69 -8.58 5.10
CA MET A 163 10.81 -8.04 4.33
C MET A 163 10.35 -6.91 3.40
N SER A 164 9.29 -7.12 2.63
CA SER A 164 8.77 -6.10 1.72
C SER A 164 8.32 -4.85 2.47
N ASN A 165 7.57 -5.00 3.56
CA ASN A 165 7.04 -3.89 4.36
C ASN A 165 8.14 -3.06 5.02
N SER A 166 9.31 -3.64 5.32
CA SER A 166 10.44 -2.88 5.87
C SER A 166 10.89 -1.73 4.95
N VAL A 167 10.60 -1.82 3.66
CA VAL A 167 10.91 -0.76 2.68
C VAL A 167 10.31 0.58 3.10
N THR A 168 9.14 0.60 3.74
CA THR A 168 8.52 1.84 4.21
C THR A 168 9.30 2.56 5.31
N GLU A 169 10.23 1.89 5.98
CA GLU A 169 11.00 2.46 7.09
C GLU A 169 12.32 3.11 6.64
N TRP A 170 12.91 2.61 5.55
CA TRP A 170 14.26 3.05 5.13
C TRP A 170 14.34 3.57 3.70
N TYR A 171 13.36 3.33 2.85
CA TYR A 171 13.39 3.80 1.46
C TYR A 171 13.22 5.33 1.40
N GLN A 172 14.11 5.96 0.60
CA GLN A 172 14.06 7.39 0.35
C GLN A 172 13.79 7.65 -1.13
N PRO A 173 12.66 8.29 -1.49
CA PRO A 173 12.38 8.70 -2.86
C PRO A 173 13.51 9.59 -3.41
N GLY A 174 13.97 9.31 -4.63
CA GLY A 174 15.10 10.01 -5.23
C GLY A 174 16.50 9.56 -4.75
N GLY A 175 16.55 8.58 -3.85
CA GLY A 175 17.79 7.95 -3.41
C GLY A 175 18.43 7.05 -4.49
N ARG A 176 19.52 6.37 -4.12
CA ARG A 176 20.32 5.53 -5.03
C ARG A 176 19.58 4.29 -5.56
N LEU A 177 18.64 3.73 -4.80
CA LEU A 177 17.94 2.49 -5.13
C LEU A 177 16.59 2.78 -5.78
N SER A 178 16.35 2.17 -6.93
CA SER A 178 15.04 2.17 -7.57
C SER A 178 14.14 1.07 -7.01
N ALA A 179 12.81 1.18 -7.27
CA ALA A 179 11.86 0.11 -6.95
C ALA A 179 12.28 -1.24 -7.56
N ARG A 180 12.87 -1.21 -8.76
CA ARG A 180 13.36 -2.41 -9.46
C ARG A 180 14.55 -3.06 -8.74
N ASP A 181 15.48 -2.25 -8.25
CA ASP A 181 16.66 -2.77 -7.52
C ASP A 181 16.22 -3.44 -6.22
N ILE A 182 15.29 -2.80 -5.49
CA ILE A 182 14.76 -3.34 -4.24
C ILE A 182 13.97 -4.62 -4.49
N ALA A 183 13.08 -4.62 -5.49
CA ALA A 183 12.29 -5.80 -5.84
C ALA A 183 13.18 -6.96 -6.27
N GLY A 184 14.24 -6.70 -7.06
CA GLY A 184 15.22 -7.71 -7.48
C GLY A 184 15.99 -8.29 -6.30
N ALA A 185 16.41 -7.45 -5.35
CA ALA A 185 17.09 -7.89 -4.15
C ALA A 185 16.19 -8.78 -3.26
N ILE A 186 14.93 -8.37 -3.06
CA ILE A 186 13.94 -9.16 -2.32
C ILE A 186 13.68 -10.49 -3.04
N ASP A 187 13.50 -10.48 -4.37
CA ASP A 187 13.31 -11.70 -5.18
C ASP A 187 14.45 -12.68 -4.93
N THR A 188 15.69 -12.22 -5.07
CA THR A 188 16.87 -13.06 -4.85
C THR A 188 16.90 -13.62 -3.42
N VAL A 189 16.78 -12.79 -2.40
CA VAL A 189 16.89 -13.22 -0.99
C VAL A 189 15.77 -14.20 -0.63
N VAL A 190 14.52 -13.90 -1.05
CA VAL A 190 13.36 -14.75 -0.73
C VAL A 190 13.43 -16.08 -1.48
N PHE A 191 13.58 -16.04 -2.80
CA PHE A 191 13.42 -17.26 -3.61
C PHE A 191 14.65 -18.15 -3.63
N GLU A 192 15.84 -17.63 -3.49
CA GLU A 192 17.05 -18.44 -3.25
C GLU A 192 16.97 -19.16 -1.90
N GLY A 193 16.46 -18.49 -0.84
CA GLY A 193 16.24 -19.08 0.48
C GLY A 193 15.07 -20.06 0.57
N LEU A 194 14.04 -19.90 -0.27
CA LEU A 194 12.85 -20.76 -0.30
C LEU A 194 12.95 -21.90 -1.31
N ARG A 195 13.96 -21.90 -2.18
CA ARG A 195 14.14 -22.93 -3.17
C ARG A 195 14.26 -24.30 -2.53
N ARG A 196 13.60 -25.31 -3.08
CA ARG A 196 13.78 -26.70 -2.67
C ARG A 196 15.25 -27.09 -2.89
N ARG A 197 15.91 -27.56 -1.84
CA ARG A 197 17.22 -28.20 -1.99
C ARG A 197 17.00 -29.65 -2.46
N PRO A 198 17.81 -30.15 -3.40
CA PRO A 198 17.74 -31.52 -3.86
C PRO A 198 17.95 -32.51 -2.72
#